data_eaf1b6fa63140d0d86ae34b2430f73c6
#
_entry.id   eaf1b6fa63140d0d86ae34b2430f73c6
#
_cell.length_a   1.000
_cell.length_b   1.000
_cell.length_c   1.000
_cell.angle_alpha   90.00
_cell.angle_beta   90.00
_cell.angle_gamma   90.00
#
_symmetry.space_group_name_H-M   'P 1'
#
loop_
_entity.id
_entity.type
_entity.pdbx_description
1 polymer ?
#
loop_
_entity_poly.entity_id
_entity_poly.type
_entity_poly.pdbx_seq_one_letter_code
_entity_poly.pdbx_strand_id
1 'polypeptide(L)'
;YTDDTICSVAIADAILNKRTYKDSLLDWCRRYPNPMGGYSTALSTWIEQDNPQPSNNCGNDVAMRVSPVGWLFDDYHEILEEAKKSAEVSHNHPNGIMGAQCVATIIYWLRTCRITKEELESAVKRNFGYSIPTIKDIYKIGSEGHFDGLCEETVPYAISCFLESDN
;
A
#
# COMPACT_ATOMS: atom_id res chain seq x y z
N TYR A 1 9.83 -14.99 3.03
CA TYR A 1 8.81 -13.94 3.06
C TYR A 1 9.40 -12.61 3.53
N THR A 2 8.88 -11.50 3.01
CA THR A 2 9.25 -10.14 3.33
C THR A 2 8.24 -9.51 4.28
N ASP A 3 8.48 -8.27 4.69
CA ASP A 3 7.54 -7.44 5.44
C ASP A 3 6.23 -7.22 4.69
N ASP A 4 6.26 -7.07 3.35
CA ASP A 4 5.04 -7.02 2.52
C ASP A 4 4.10 -8.19 2.82
N THR A 5 4.65 -9.41 2.87
CA THR A 5 3.88 -10.61 3.13
C THR A 5 3.25 -10.59 4.52
N ILE A 6 4.06 -10.28 5.56
CA ILE A 6 3.60 -10.26 6.95
C ILE A 6 2.54 -9.20 7.15
N CYS A 7 2.79 -7.99 6.67
CA CYS A 7 1.85 -6.89 6.82
C CYS A 7 0.55 -7.11 6.05
N SER A 8 0.61 -7.69 4.84
CA SER A 8 -0.59 -8.04 4.07
C SER A 8 -1.42 -9.10 4.79
N VAL A 9 -0.77 -10.14 5.34
CA VAL A 9 -1.48 -11.16 6.14
C VAL A 9 -2.11 -10.54 7.38
N ALA A 10 -1.42 -9.60 8.03
CA ALA A 10 -1.97 -8.89 9.19
C ALA A 10 -3.24 -8.08 8.84
N ILE A 11 -3.26 -7.39 7.68
CA ILE A 11 -4.46 -6.67 7.22
C ILE A 11 -5.59 -7.65 6.90
N ALA A 12 -5.29 -8.76 6.22
CA ALA A 12 -6.28 -9.81 5.95
C ALA A 12 -6.86 -10.41 7.25
N ASP A 13 -6.01 -10.74 8.22
CA ASP A 13 -6.41 -11.25 9.53
C ASP A 13 -7.33 -10.27 10.26
N ALA A 14 -7.01 -8.97 10.23
CA ALA A 14 -7.85 -7.95 10.85
C ALA A 14 -9.27 -7.95 10.27
N ILE A 15 -9.39 -7.98 8.94
CA ILE A 15 -10.69 -7.96 8.25
C ILE A 15 -11.47 -9.26 8.53
N LEU A 16 -10.85 -10.41 8.32
CA LEU A 16 -11.52 -11.70 8.40
C LEU A 16 -11.93 -12.09 9.84
N ASN A 17 -11.15 -11.68 10.82
CA ASN A 17 -11.38 -11.97 12.23
C ASN A 17 -11.93 -10.79 13.04
N LYS A 18 -12.34 -9.70 12.36
CA LYS A 18 -12.93 -8.50 12.97
C LYS A 18 -12.06 -7.91 14.09
N ARG A 19 -10.75 -7.90 13.88
CA ARG A 19 -9.75 -7.28 14.76
C ARG A 19 -9.51 -5.84 14.35
N THR A 20 -8.92 -5.03 15.22
CA THR A 20 -8.39 -3.74 14.79
C THR A 20 -7.15 -3.94 13.91
N TYR A 21 -6.96 -3.08 12.92
CA TYR A 21 -5.74 -3.10 12.07
C TYR A 21 -4.48 -2.95 12.92
N LYS A 22 -4.52 -2.10 13.94
CA LYS A 22 -3.41 -1.87 14.86
C LYS A 22 -3.00 -3.15 15.59
N ASP A 23 -3.95 -3.82 16.25
CA ASP A 23 -3.66 -5.01 17.06
C ASP A 23 -3.18 -6.16 16.17
N SER A 24 -3.77 -6.32 15.00
CA SER A 24 -3.36 -7.37 14.07
C SER A 24 -1.94 -7.11 13.53
N LEU A 25 -1.62 -5.88 13.10
CA LEU A 25 -0.27 -5.52 12.66
C LEU A 25 0.77 -5.74 13.75
N LEU A 26 0.52 -5.29 14.97
CA LEU A 26 1.44 -5.50 16.10
C LEU A 26 1.67 -6.97 16.38
N ASP A 27 0.59 -7.78 16.42
CA ASP A 27 0.67 -9.22 16.68
C ASP A 27 1.51 -9.93 15.62
N TRP A 28 1.20 -9.70 14.32
CA TRP A 28 1.91 -10.35 13.22
C TRP A 28 3.36 -9.89 13.11
N CYS A 29 3.63 -8.60 13.18
CA CYS A 29 4.99 -8.09 13.06
C CYS A 29 5.88 -8.49 14.24
N ARG A 30 5.35 -8.52 15.47
CA ARG A 30 6.08 -8.98 16.66
C ARG A 30 6.31 -10.50 16.67
N ARG A 31 5.38 -11.27 16.08
CA ARG A 31 5.53 -12.72 15.90
C ARG A 31 6.61 -13.06 14.87
N TYR A 32 6.81 -12.20 13.87
CA TYR A 32 7.79 -12.36 12.80
C TYR A 32 8.75 -11.15 12.74
N PRO A 33 9.64 -10.99 13.74
CA PRO A 33 10.42 -9.76 13.90
C PRO A 33 11.54 -9.58 12.86
N ASN A 34 11.89 -10.64 12.13
CA ASN A 34 13.01 -10.63 11.18
C ASN A 34 12.58 -11.13 9.79
N PRO A 35 11.73 -10.40 9.06
CA PRO A 35 11.43 -10.74 7.68
C PRO A 35 12.68 -10.57 6.80
N MET A 36 12.70 -11.21 5.65
CA MET A 36 13.76 -10.99 4.66
C MET A 36 13.70 -9.52 4.17
N GLY A 37 14.82 -8.80 4.28
CA GLY A 37 14.88 -7.36 3.99
C GLY A 37 14.62 -6.45 5.20
N GLY A 38 14.03 -6.99 6.28
CA GLY A 38 13.68 -6.22 7.48
C GLY A 38 12.39 -5.40 7.27
N TYR A 39 11.92 -4.77 8.34
CA TYR A 39 10.92 -3.70 8.27
C TYR A 39 11.58 -2.36 8.00
N SER A 40 10.87 -1.40 7.43
CA SER A 40 11.35 -0.03 7.33
C SER A 40 11.69 0.52 8.74
N THR A 41 12.60 1.49 8.81
CA THR A 41 12.96 2.11 10.10
C THR A 41 11.74 2.69 10.81
N ALA A 42 10.82 3.32 10.06
CA ALA A 42 9.61 3.90 10.61
C ALA A 42 8.68 2.84 11.20
N LEU A 43 8.47 1.74 10.47
CA LEU A 43 7.61 0.65 10.91
C LEU A 43 8.24 -0.12 12.08
N SER A 44 9.55 -0.38 12.06
CA SER A 44 10.29 -0.99 13.19
C SER A 44 10.12 -0.19 14.47
N THR A 45 10.35 1.13 14.41
CA THR A 45 10.17 2.02 15.55
C THR A 45 8.74 2.01 16.07
N TRP A 46 7.75 1.93 15.16
CA TRP A 46 6.34 1.85 15.53
C TRP A 46 6.01 0.52 16.23
N ILE A 47 6.52 -0.61 15.73
CA ILE A 47 6.29 -1.96 16.30
C ILE A 47 6.86 -2.10 17.72
N GLU A 48 7.97 -1.43 18.02
CA GLU A 48 8.66 -1.51 19.31
C GLU A 48 7.96 -0.75 20.44
N GLN A 49 7.07 0.19 20.13
CA GLN A 49 6.35 0.97 21.14
C GLN A 49 5.26 0.15 21.84
N ASP A 50 5.06 0.34 23.13
CA ASP A 50 3.97 -0.30 23.90
C ASP A 50 2.59 0.14 23.39
N ASN A 51 2.42 1.43 23.11
CA ASN A 51 1.21 2.00 22.56
C ASN A 51 1.54 2.89 21.37
N PRO A 52 1.85 2.30 20.21
CA PRO A 52 2.28 3.06 19.05
C PRO A 52 1.20 4.02 18.55
N GLN A 53 1.65 5.19 18.15
CA GLN A 53 0.81 6.22 17.55
C GLN A 53 1.23 6.40 16.07
N PRO A 54 0.32 6.82 15.19
CA PRO A 54 0.68 7.10 13.81
C PRO A 54 1.67 8.26 13.72
N SER A 55 2.57 8.17 12.78
CA SER A 55 3.51 9.25 12.43
C SER A 55 3.09 9.93 11.13
N ASN A 56 3.48 11.21 10.97
CA ASN A 56 3.24 11.94 9.72
C ASN A 56 4.22 11.47 8.62
N ASN A 57 4.22 10.18 8.34
CA ASN A 57 5.06 9.52 7.36
C ASN A 57 4.25 9.19 6.10
N CYS A 58 4.84 9.36 4.92
CA CYS A 58 4.27 9.05 3.60
C CYS A 58 4.96 7.85 2.92
N GLY A 59 5.68 7.04 3.69
CA GLY A 59 6.31 5.80 3.22
C GLY A 59 5.31 4.81 2.63
N ASN A 60 5.80 3.95 1.74
CA ASN A 60 4.98 2.98 1.02
C ASN A 60 4.53 1.77 1.85
N ASP A 61 4.95 1.68 3.10
CA ASP A 61 4.53 0.63 4.07
C ASP A 61 3.01 0.44 4.13
N VAL A 62 2.24 1.48 3.87
CA VAL A 62 0.78 1.42 3.89
C VAL A 62 0.18 0.95 2.58
N ALA A 63 0.81 1.26 1.44
CA ALA A 63 0.38 0.83 0.12
C ALA A 63 0.75 -0.64 -0.15
N MET A 64 1.94 -1.09 0.29
CA MET A 64 2.40 -2.46 0.08
C MET A 64 1.51 -3.52 0.73
N ARG A 65 0.85 -3.18 1.86
CA ARG A 65 0.06 -4.13 2.67
C ARG A 65 -1.45 -4.10 2.43
N VAL A 66 -1.95 -3.12 1.65
CA VAL A 66 -3.39 -2.82 1.56
C VAL A 66 -4.18 -3.77 0.65
N SER A 67 -3.51 -4.64 -0.09
CA SER A 67 -4.16 -5.54 -1.07
C SER A 67 -5.40 -6.27 -0.55
N PRO A 68 -5.46 -6.78 0.72
CA PRO A 68 -6.65 -7.45 1.22
C PRO A 68 -7.90 -6.57 1.24
N VAL A 69 -7.74 -5.25 1.42
CA VAL A 69 -8.87 -4.31 1.37
C VAL A 69 -9.50 -4.33 -0.03
N GLY A 70 -8.68 -4.23 -1.08
CA GLY A 70 -9.18 -4.29 -2.45
C GLY A 70 -9.80 -5.63 -2.85
N TRP A 71 -9.46 -6.74 -2.15
CA TRP A 71 -10.00 -8.07 -2.40
C TRP A 71 -11.26 -8.39 -1.61
N LEU A 72 -11.42 -7.90 -0.38
CA LEU A 72 -12.42 -8.38 0.57
C LEU A 72 -13.63 -7.46 0.72
N PHE A 73 -13.57 -6.24 0.17
CA PHE A 73 -14.70 -5.31 0.15
C PHE A 73 -15.23 -5.09 -1.27
N ASP A 74 -16.55 -4.89 -1.41
CA ASP A 74 -17.23 -4.78 -2.70
C ASP A 74 -17.84 -3.40 -2.97
N ASP A 75 -17.80 -2.49 -1.99
CA ASP A 75 -18.25 -1.11 -2.13
C ASP A 75 -17.07 -0.14 -2.24
N TYR A 76 -17.12 0.76 -3.21
CA TYR A 76 -16.04 1.71 -3.48
C TYR A 76 -15.75 2.66 -2.31
N HIS A 77 -16.80 3.16 -1.66
CA HIS A 77 -16.62 4.07 -0.52
C HIS A 77 -16.07 3.33 0.69
N GLU A 78 -16.53 2.11 0.92
CA GLU A 78 -16.02 1.25 1.98
C GLU A 78 -14.53 0.93 1.76
N ILE A 79 -14.11 0.65 0.53
CA ILE A 79 -12.69 0.42 0.18
C ILE A 79 -11.84 1.65 0.52
N LEU A 80 -12.28 2.84 0.15
CA LEU A 80 -11.55 4.07 0.48
C LEU A 80 -11.40 4.28 1.98
N GLU A 81 -12.48 4.05 2.74
CA GLU A 81 -12.47 4.19 4.20
C GLU A 81 -11.62 3.12 4.89
N GLU A 82 -11.72 1.86 4.47
CA GLU A 82 -10.95 0.77 5.06
C GLU A 82 -9.45 0.87 4.70
N ALA A 83 -9.11 1.27 3.48
CA ALA A 83 -7.73 1.56 3.10
C ALA A 83 -7.14 2.69 3.95
N LYS A 84 -7.90 3.78 4.17
CA LYS A 84 -7.52 4.86 5.06
C LYS A 84 -7.31 4.37 6.49
N LYS A 85 -8.27 3.64 7.07
CA LYS A 85 -8.16 3.09 8.43
C LYS A 85 -6.94 2.19 8.59
N SER A 86 -6.64 1.34 7.59
CA SER A 86 -5.47 0.46 7.61
C SER A 86 -4.15 1.22 7.57
N ALA A 87 -4.12 2.38 6.90
CA ALA A 87 -2.96 3.24 6.82
C ALA A 87 -2.75 4.04 8.11
N GLU A 88 -3.80 4.69 8.61
CA GLU A 88 -3.77 5.65 9.72
C GLU A 88 -3.29 5.05 11.04
N VAL A 89 -3.25 3.73 11.20
CA VAL A 89 -2.73 3.11 12.42
C VAL A 89 -1.23 3.36 12.62
N SER A 90 -0.48 3.57 11.54
CA SER A 90 0.98 3.78 11.58
C SER A 90 1.44 5.03 10.83
N HIS A 91 0.77 5.39 9.74
CA HIS A 91 1.13 6.50 8.85
C HIS A 91 -0.12 7.34 8.55
N ASN A 92 -0.15 8.57 9.02
CA ASN A 92 -1.30 9.45 8.84
C ASN A 92 -1.05 10.64 7.89
N HIS A 93 0.04 10.62 7.13
CA HIS A 93 0.28 11.61 6.09
C HIS A 93 -0.70 11.41 4.92
N PRO A 94 -1.31 12.50 4.37
CA PRO A 94 -2.29 12.41 3.28
C PRO A 94 -1.81 11.59 2.08
N ASN A 95 -0.54 11.74 1.68
CA ASN A 95 0.03 11.04 0.53
C ASN A 95 0.18 9.53 0.79
N GLY A 96 0.50 9.12 2.02
CA GLY A 96 0.51 7.70 2.40
C GLY A 96 -0.90 7.10 2.33
N ILE A 97 -1.88 7.79 2.92
CA ILE A 97 -3.29 7.37 2.87
C ILE A 97 -3.77 7.26 1.42
N MET A 98 -3.48 8.28 0.59
CA MET A 98 -3.85 8.29 -0.83
C MET A 98 -3.20 7.12 -1.59
N GLY A 99 -1.94 6.78 -1.29
CA GLY A 99 -1.26 5.62 -1.89
C GLY A 99 -1.97 4.31 -1.58
N ALA A 100 -2.33 4.09 -0.31
CA ALA A 100 -3.10 2.91 0.10
C ALA A 100 -4.49 2.87 -0.57
N GLN A 101 -5.21 3.98 -0.58
CA GLN A 101 -6.50 4.08 -1.25
C GLN A 101 -6.40 3.81 -2.75
N CYS A 102 -5.38 4.32 -3.42
CA CYS A 102 -5.13 4.09 -4.84
C CYS A 102 -4.94 2.60 -5.14
N VAL A 103 -4.02 1.94 -4.42
CA VAL A 103 -3.72 0.51 -4.63
C VAL A 103 -4.95 -0.36 -4.36
N ALA A 104 -5.65 -0.15 -3.25
CA ALA A 104 -6.86 -0.91 -2.94
C ALA A 104 -7.95 -0.72 -4.01
N THR A 105 -8.13 0.50 -4.48
CA THR A 105 -9.12 0.83 -5.52
C THR A 105 -8.79 0.18 -6.87
N ILE A 106 -7.51 0.18 -7.26
CA ILE A 106 -7.07 -0.48 -8.50
C ILE A 106 -7.40 -1.97 -8.46
N ILE A 107 -7.07 -2.65 -7.36
CA ILE A 107 -7.37 -4.07 -7.18
C ILE A 107 -8.88 -4.31 -7.30
N TYR A 108 -9.69 -3.52 -6.63
CA TYR A 108 -11.14 -3.60 -6.70
C TYR A 108 -11.68 -3.40 -8.14
N TRP A 109 -11.23 -2.37 -8.83
CA TRP A 109 -11.70 -2.08 -10.19
C TRP A 109 -11.37 -3.21 -11.16
N LEU A 110 -10.12 -3.71 -11.10
CA LEU A 110 -9.69 -4.77 -12.02
C LEU A 110 -10.37 -6.11 -11.71
N ARG A 111 -10.45 -6.52 -10.43
CA ARG A 111 -11.10 -7.79 -10.08
C ARG A 111 -12.60 -7.82 -10.35
N THR A 112 -13.26 -6.65 -10.31
CA THR A 112 -14.70 -6.53 -10.60
C THR A 112 -14.99 -6.15 -12.05
N CYS A 113 -13.98 -6.10 -12.91
CA CYS A 113 -14.06 -5.72 -14.33
C CYS A 113 -14.75 -4.35 -14.54
N ARG A 114 -14.57 -3.41 -13.61
CA ARG A 114 -15.12 -2.05 -13.72
C ARG A 114 -14.32 -1.16 -14.67
N ILE A 115 -13.04 -1.48 -14.84
CA ILE A 115 -12.16 -0.85 -15.82
C ILE A 115 -11.28 -1.91 -16.46
N THR A 116 -10.78 -1.61 -17.65
CA THR A 116 -9.74 -2.42 -18.31
C THR A 116 -8.34 -1.92 -17.92
N LYS A 117 -7.32 -2.70 -18.27
CA LYS A 117 -5.91 -2.32 -18.06
C LYS A 117 -5.57 -1.03 -18.83
N GLU A 118 -6.12 -0.86 -20.03
CA GLU A 118 -5.92 0.31 -20.89
C GLU A 118 -6.54 1.59 -20.31
N GLU A 119 -7.62 1.45 -19.54
CA GLU A 119 -8.30 2.58 -18.89
C GLU A 119 -7.65 2.99 -17.58
N LEU A 120 -6.80 2.12 -17.00
CA LEU A 120 -6.28 2.26 -15.64
C LEU A 120 -5.50 3.58 -15.44
N GLU A 121 -4.60 3.92 -16.35
CA GLU A 121 -3.79 5.15 -16.23
C GLU A 121 -4.68 6.39 -16.11
N SER A 122 -5.65 6.51 -17.01
CA SER A 122 -6.56 7.67 -17.02
C SER A 122 -7.46 7.71 -15.78
N ALA A 123 -7.88 6.54 -15.29
CA ALA A 123 -8.68 6.43 -14.07
C ALA A 123 -7.86 6.83 -12.81
N VAL A 124 -6.64 6.37 -12.71
CA VAL A 124 -5.72 6.71 -11.60
C VAL A 124 -5.42 8.22 -11.60
N LYS A 125 -5.08 8.78 -12.75
CA LYS A 125 -4.83 10.22 -12.88
C LYS A 125 -6.04 11.06 -12.45
N ARG A 126 -7.24 10.67 -12.88
CA ARG A 126 -8.47 11.40 -12.58
C ARG A 126 -8.88 11.34 -11.10
N ASN A 127 -8.71 10.18 -10.46
CA ASN A 127 -9.20 9.96 -9.10
C ASN A 127 -8.16 10.23 -8.00
N PHE A 128 -6.86 10.04 -8.30
CA PHE A 128 -5.78 10.15 -7.33
C PHE A 128 -4.69 11.17 -7.72
N GLY A 129 -4.77 11.75 -8.91
CA GLY A 129 -3.82 12.77 -9.36
C GLY A 129 -2.44 12.23 -9.75
N TYR A 130 -2.19 10.92 -9.66
CA TYR A 130 -0.91 10.34 -10.06
C TYR A 130 -0.67 10.44 -11.57
N SER A 131 0.55 10.82 -11.93
CA SER A 131 1.07 10.68 -13.30
C SER A 131 1.93 9.42 -13.35
N ILE A 132 1.63 8.53 -14.28
CA ILE A 132 2.35 7.26 -14.41
C ILE A 132 3.56 7.46 -15.31
N PRO A 133 4.80 7.29 -14.82
CA PRO A 133 6.01 7.42 -15.62
C PRO A 133 6.16 6.21 -16.55
N THR A 134 6.95 6.35 -17.62
CA THR A 134 7.33 5.20 -18.44
C THR A 134 8.38 4.34 -17.71
N ILE A 135 8.47 3.05 -18.07
CA ILE A 135 9.55 2.18 -17.54
C ILE A 135 10.94 2.75 -17.81
N LYS A 136 11.13 3.46 -18.93
CA LYS A 136 12.41 4.11 -19.25
C LYS A 136 12.75 5.23 -18.26
N ASP A 137 11.74 6.01 -17.86
CA ASP A 137 11.94 7.08 -16.87
C ASP A 137 12.27 6.48 -15.50
N ILE A 138 11.58 5.41 -15.10
CA ILE A 138 11.85 4.70 -13.83
C ILE A 138 13.28 4.13 -13.83
N TYR A 139 13.69 3.52 -14.94
CA TYR A 139 15.04 2.97 -15.07
C TYR A 139 16.13 4.05 -14.95
N LYS A 140 15.89 5.22 -15.53
CA LYS A 140 16.78 6.37 -15.42
C LYS A 140 16.88 6.84 -13.97
N ILE A 141 15.75 7.05 -13.30
CA ILE A 141 15.69 7.46 -11.88
C ILE A 141 16.45 6.48 -11.00
N GLY A 142 16.20 5.17 -11.16
CA GLY A 142 16.90 4.12 -10.40
C GLY A 142 18.40 4.06 -10.67
N SER A 143 18.85 4.30 -11.91
CA SER A 143 20.26 4.32 -12.27
C SER A 143 21.00 5.54 -11.70
N GLU A 144 20.30 6.63 -11.42
CA GLU A 144 20.83 7.83 -10.78
C GLU A 144 20.81 7.74 -9.24
N GLY A 145 20.31 6.63 -8.67
CA GLY A 145 20.25 6.41 -7.22
C GLY A 145 19.16 7.22 -6.49
N HIS A 146 18.18 7.72 -7.22
CA HIS A 146 17.09 8.55 -6.70
C HIS A 146 15.82 7.75 -6.37
N PHE A 147 15.95 6.53 -5.87
CA PHE A 147 14.79 5.75 -5.46
C PHE A 147 14.57 5.94 -3.95
N ASP A 148 13.46 6.53 -3.57
CA ASP A 148 12.99 6.59 -2.20
C ASP A 148 11.76 5.69 -1.98
N GLY A 149 11.41 5.43 -0.74
CA GLY A 149 10.29 4.56 -0.39
C GLY A 149 8.95 5.30 -0.21
N LEU A 150 8.77 6.47 -0.82
CA LEU A 150 7.55 7.27 -0.65
C LEU A 150 6.42 6.78 -1.57
N CYS A 151 5.18 6.84 -1.09
CA CYS A 151 4.00 6.47 -1.87
C CYS A 151 3.87 7.27 -3.18
N GLU A 152 4.27 8.55 -3.17
CA GLU A 152 4.20 9.42 -4.35
C GLU A 152 5.01 8.91 -5.53
N GLU A 153 6.09 8.18 -5.27
CA GLU A 153 6.95 7.59 -6.29
C GLU A 153 6.66 6.11 -6.51
N THR A 154 6.63 5.32 -5.44
CA THR A 154 6.55 3.86 -5.56
C THR A 154 5.21 3.37 -6.10
N VAL A 155 4.09 4.04 -5.77
CA VAL A 155 2.77 3.64 -6.29
C VAL A 155 2.68 3.85 -7.80
N PRO A 156 3.01 5.04 -8.38
CA PRO A 156 3.06 5.20 -9.83
C PRO A 156 4.03 4.25 -10.52
N TYR A 157 5.19 3.94 -9.92
CA TYR A 157 6.16 3.00 -10.51
C TYR A 157 5.61 1.58 -10.57
N ALA A 158 4.96 1.11 -9.49
CA ALA A 158 4.32 -0.20 -9.48
C ALA A 158 3.19 -0.30 -10.53
N ILE A 159 2.39 0.75 -10.68
CA ILE A 159 1.35 0.83 -11.70
C ILE A 159 1.97 0.77 -13.11
N SER A 160 3.06 1.50 -13.35
CA SER A 160 3.77 1.46 -14.64
C SER A 160 4.25 0.05 -14.97
N CYS A 161 4.89 -0.64 -14.00
CA CYS A 161 5.32 -2.03 -14.18
C CYS A 161 4.14 -2.96 -14.50
N PHE A 162 3.00 -2.77 -13.83
CA PHE A 162 1.80 -3.53 -14.10
C PHE A 162 1.26 -3.26 -15.52
N LEU A 163 1.23 -2.01 -15.96
CA LEU A 163 0.74 -1.64 -17.30
C LEU A 163 1.58 -2.23 -18.42
N GLU A 164 2.89 -2.32 -18.22
CA GLU A 164 3.84 -2.89 -19.20
C GLU A 164 3.90 -4.44 -19.15
N SER A 165 3.32 -5.08 -18.13
CA SER A 165 3.32 -6.54 -18.06
C SER A 165 2.38 -7.17 -19.09
N ASP A 166 2.74 -8.35 -19.61
CA ASP A 166 1.94 -9.11 -20.60
C ASP A 166 0.76 -9.89 -19.98
N ASN A 167 0.57 -9.83 -18.67
CA ASN A 167 -0.44 -10.59 -17.92
C ASN A 167 -1.54 -9.70 -17.37
#